data_6c388604738ab6a4d2d754a2e7689743
#
_entry.id   6c388604738ab6a4d2d754a2e7689743
#
_cell.length_a   1.000
_cell.length_b   1.000
_cell.length_c   1.000
_cell.angle_alpha   90.00
_cell.angle_beta   90.00
_cell.angle_gamma   90.00
#
_symmetry.space_group_name_H-M   'P 1'
#
loop_
_entity.id
_entity.type
_entity.pdbx_description
1 polymer ?
#
loop_
_entity_poly.entity_id
_entity_poly.type
_entity_poly.pdbx_seq_one_letter_code
_entity_poly.pdbx_strand_id
1 'polypeptide(L)'
;MAKRSVQAYIEEVPSWEGGARLAGPPLSGMQWLVWSLATAGKFFEGLIVFMGGIALPLIAEQFAMSTADKGLVTAATLAGILVGALALGGLADRYGRKPVFIGEMVLLAVALVVAAFSPNTPTLVGALFAVGLALGADYPTAHLVISESIPAAVRGRLVLGAFSFQALGAVLGTAIAAVVLGSKPELSTWRIFYLIPVVPVLLVVWGRLFLPESSHWLVSKGNVKKAEKQLRKLLGRNDVELLDLEIAEEGHIVRSSNWRHLFSGKLQRATILASVPWFLQDLSTYGIGIFTPVIIAAAFGAQAKEHTVAAVIHNDLIGARGTALVDVGFLVGIACAIALADRWGRIPLQIIGFVGCAAGLVIAALGNWGDHNNLVVIVIGFVLFQFMTNLGPNAQTYLLAGEVFPTPVRGLGAGLAAATGKVGAVLTAFTFPTLLATWGTERLLPLLAITSLVGAVITWLYRIETTGVDMGSI
;
A
#
# COMPACT_ATOMS: atom_id res chain seq x y z
N MET A 1 12.40 -24.48 33.87
CA MET A 1 11.69 -24.58 32.59
C MET A 1 12.72 -24.86 31.50
N ALA A 2 12.36 -25.62 30.45
CA ALA A 2 13.27 -25.85 29.34
C ALA A 2 13.42 -24.53 28.56
N LYS A 3 14.67 -24.09 28.29
CA LYS A 3 14.95 -22.96 27.44
C LYS A 3 14.44 -23.22 26.02
N ARG A 4 13.80 -22.22 25.38
CA ARG A 4 13.14 -22.37 24.07
C ARG A 4 13.57 -21.25 23.11
N SER A 5 13.25 -21.42 21.83
CA SER A 5 13.46 -20.39 20.82
C SER A 5 12.47 -19.23 20.95
N VAL A 6 12.80 -18.07 20.37
CA VAL A 6 11.89 -16.91 20.32
C VAL A 6 10.57 -17.30 19.65
N GLN A 7 10.66 -17.97 18.50
CA GLN A 7 9.48 -18.41 17.74
C GLN A 7 8.60 -19.38 18.54
N ALA A 8 9.19 -20.33 19.28
CA ALA A 8 8.44 -21.28 20.09
C ALA A 8 7.61 -20.60 21.19
N TYR A 9 8.07 -19.48 21.74
CA TYR A 9 7.30 -18.69 22.70
C TYR A 9 6.17 -17.89 22.03
N ILE A 10 6.41 -17.35 20.84
CA ILE A 10 5.39 -16.59 20.10
C ILE A 10 4.26 -17.51 19.63
N GLU A 11 4.56 -18.76 19.26
CA GLU A 11 3.59 -19.74 18.75
C GLU A 11 2.99 -20.62 19.83
N GLU A 12 3.33 -20.42 21.08
CA GLU A 12 2.82 -21.24 22.19
C GLU A 12 1.31 -21.04 22.35
N VAL A 13 0.56 -22.12 22.11
CA VAL A 13 -0.89 -22.15 22.36
C VAL A 13 -1.13 -22.61 23.79
N PRO A 14 -1.79 -21.82 24.65
CA PRO A 14 -2.13 -22.26 25.98
C PRO A 14 -2.99 -23.54 25.93
N SER A 15 -2.58 -24.60 26.65
CA SER A 15 -3.42 -25.75 26.88
C SER A 15 -4.28 -25.50 28.12
N TRP A 16 -5.59 -25.55 27.96
CA TRP A 16 -6.50 -25.52 29.09
C TRP A 16 -6.54 -26.90 29.81
N GLU A 17 -6.75 -26.88 31.10
CA GLU A 17 -7.12 -28.10 31.82
C GLU A 17 -8.41 -28.67 31.21
N GLY A 18 -8.30 -29.77 30.48
CA GLY A 18 -9.41 -30.35 29.70
C GLY A 18 -9.11 -30.63 28.23
N GLY A 19 -7.93 -30.28 27.73
CA GLY A 19 -7.44 -30.71 26.41
C GLY A 19 -8.00 -29.94 25.18
N ALA A 20 -8.88 -28.97 25.35
CA ALA A 20 -9.33 -28.11 24.24
C ALA A 20 -8.23 -27.13 23.88
N ARG A 21 -7.73 -27.21 22.63
CA ARG A 21 -6.78 -26.25 22.08
C ARG A 21 -7.54 -25.09 21.40
N LEU A 22 -7.17 -23.86 21.71
CA LEU A 22 -7.61 -22.71 20.94
C LEU A 22 -7.16 -22.85 19.49
N ALA A 23 -7.91 -22.26 18.54
CA ALA A 23 -7.57 -22.26 17.12
C ALA A 23 -6.25 -21.50 16.79
N GLY A 24 -5.67 -20.84 17.79
CA GLY A 24 -4.37 -20.14 17.72
C GLY A 24 -4.04 -19.48 19.06
N PRO A 25 -2.77 -19.06 19.29
CA PRO A 25 -2.40 -18.35 20.49
C PRO A 25 -3.12 -17.00 20.59
N PRO A 26 -3.65 -16.62 21.78
CA PRO A 26 -4.23 -15.30 21.97
C PRO A 26 -3.15 -14.23 21.86
N LEU A 27 -3.43 -13.16 21.10
CA LEU A 27 -2.51 -12.03 20.99
C LEU A 27 -2.53 -11.19 22.27
N SER A 28 -1.33 -10.82 22.74
CA SER A 28 -1.17 -9.88 23.84
C SER A 28 -1.60 -8.46 23.43
N GLY A 29 -1.89 -7.59 24.41
CA GLY A 29 -2.15 -6.18 24.13
C GLY A 29 -0.97 -5.47 23.43
N MET A 30 0.28 -5.90 23.72
CA MET A 30 1.46 -5.37 23.04
C MET A 30 1.55 -5.83 21.59
N GLN A 31 1.19 -7.07 21.26
CA GLN A 31 1.14 -7.56 19.88
C GLN A 31 0.07 -6.82 19.06
N TRP A 32 -1.09 -6.52 19.65
CA TRP A 32 -2.10 -5.66 19.02
C TRP A 32 -1.59 -4.25 18.79
N LEU A 33 -0.87 -3.66 19.74
CA LEU A 33 -0.25 -2.34 19.58
C LEU A 33 0.80 -2.35 18.46
N VAL A 34 1.65 -3.39 18.40
CA VAL A 34 2.63 -3.59 17.32
C VAL A 34 1.92 -3.61 15.97
N TRP A 35 0.87 -4.43 15.84
CA TRP A 35 0.10 -4.52 14.60
C TRP A 35 -0.55 -3.21 14.21
N SER A 36 -1.21 -2.53 15.15
CA SER A 36 -1.89 -1.25 14.89
C SER A 36 -0.92 -0.16 14.42
N LEU A 37 0.28 -0.08 15.03
CA LEU A 37 1.30 0.89 14.62
C LEU A 37 2.03 0.49 13.33
N ALA A 38 2.03 -0.79 12.98
CA ALA A 38 2.55 -1.27 11.70
C ALA A 38 1.58 -1.01 10.53
N THR A 39 0.27 -0.93 10.79
CA THR A 39 -0.72 -0.57 9.75
C THR A 39 -0.66 0.90 9.34
N ALA A 40 -0.07 1.75 10.18
CA ALA A 40 -0.06 3.20 9.99
C ALA A 40 0.62 3.64 8.68
N GLY A 41 1.71 2.97 8.27
CA GLY A 41 2.38 3.29 7.01
C GLY A 41 1.47 3.13 5.80
N LYS A 42 0.71 2.03 5.74
CA LYS A 42 -0.29 1.80 4.68
C LYS A 42 -1.45 2.79 4.74
N PHE A 43 -1.89 3.14 5.93
CA PHE A 43 -2.91 4.17 6.12
C PHE A 43 -2.44 5.52 5.55
N PHE A 44 -1.22 5.96 5.91
CA PHE A 44 -0.68 7.24 5.42
C PHE A 44 -0.36 7.20 3.92
N GLU A 45 0.06 6.06 3.35
CA GLU A 45 0.21 5.90 1.92
C GLU A 45 -1.11 6.20 1.20
N GLY A 46 -2.20 5.55 1.60
CA GLY A 46 -3.52 5.81 1.03
C GLY A 46 -3.96 7.26 1.22
N LEU A 47 -3.86 7.78 2.43
CA LEU A 47 -4.31 9.13 2.77
C LEU A 47 -3.56 10.20 1.96
N ILE A 48 -2.23 10.14 1.92
CA ILE A 48 -1.41 11.20 1.30
C ILE A 48 -1.47 11.13 -0.23
N VAL A 49 -1.38 9.92 -0.81
CA VAL A 49 -1.34 9.76 -2.27
C VAL A 49 -2.68 10.16 -2.90
N PHE A 50 -3.80 9.71 -2.34
CA PHE A 50 -5.12 10.02 -2.90
C PHE A 50 -5.55 11.46 -2.62
N MET A 51 -5.26 12.00 -1.45
CA MET A 51 -5.46 13.43 -1.14
C MET A 51 -4.60 14.32 -2.03
N GLY A 52 -3.40 13.85 -2.43
CA GLY A 52 -2.51 14.51 -3.38
C GLY A 52 -3.15 14.71 -4.77
N GLY A 53 -4.05 13.81 -5.20
CA GLY A 53 -4.82 13.94 -6.43
C GLY A 53 -5.75 15.16 -6.41
N ILE A 54 -6.36 15.45 -5.25
CA ILE A 54 -7.18 16.65 -5.03
C ILE A 54 -6.30 17.91 -4.89
N ALA A 55 -5.13 17.78 -4.28
CA ALA A 55 -4.20 18.91 -4.16
C ALA A 55 -3.64 19.39 -5.54
N LEU A 56 -3.53 18.49 -6.50
CA LEU A 56 -2.82 18.74 -7.76
C LEU A 56 -3.39 19.91 -8.57
N PRO A 57 -4.71 20.08 -8.80
CA PRO A 57 -5.24 21.23 -9.55
C PRO A 57 -4.92 22.56 -8.86
N LEU A 58 -5.02 22.64 -7.53
CA LEU A 58 -4.73 23.83 -6.74
C LEU A 58 -3.25 24.21 -6.82
N ILE A 59 -2.36 23.22 -6.69
CA ILE A 59 -0.90 23.40 -6.79
C ILE A 59 -0.53 23.82 -8.21
N ALA A 60 -1.12 23.17 -9.21
CA ALA A 60 -0.84 23.45 -10.62
C ALA A 60 -1.21 24.87 -11.01
N GLU A 61 -2.33 25.39 -10.53
CA GLU A 61 -2.75 26.77 -10.72
C GLU A 61 -1.83 27.74 -9.98
N GLN A 62 -1.52 27.46 -8.69
CA GLN A 62 -0.69 28.35 -7.88
C GLN A 62 0.73 28.50 -8.42
N PHE A 63 1.33 27.43 -8.96
CA PHE A 63 2.70 27.43 -9.47
C PHE A 63 2.78 27.53 -11.00
N ALA A 64 1.66 27.74 -11.69
CA ALA A 64 1.57 27.78 -13.16
C ALA A 64 2.28 26.57 -13.83
N MET A 65 1.96 25.37 -13.35
CA MET A 65 2.65 24.13 -13.72
C MET A 65 2.37 23.72 -15.18
N SER A 66 3.41 23.32 -15.88
CA SER A 66 3.28 22.58 -17.12
C SER A 66 2.69 21.17 -16.88
N THR A 67 2.25 20.51 -17.95
CA THR A 67 1.78 19.11 -17.87
C THR A 67 2.87 18.17 -17.38
N ALA A 68 4.12 18.41 -17.74
CA ALA A 68 5.27 17.66 -17.27
C ALA A 68 5.50 17.85 -15.76
N ASP A 69 5.37 19.09 -15.24
CA ASP A 69 5.48 19.38 -13.80
C ASP A 69 4.41 18.65 -12.99
N LYS A 70 3.16 18.61 -13.50
CA LYS A 70 2.07 17.82 -12.90
C LYS A 70 2.44 16.34 -12.79
N GLY A 71 3.02 15.78 -13.86
CA GLY A 71 3.52 14.40 -13.88
C GLY A 71 4.65 14.19 -12.87
N LEU A 72 5.61 15.11 -12.74
CA LEU A 72 6.68 15.02 -11.75
C LEU A 72 6.16 15.07 -10.31
N VAL A 73 5.23 15.96 -10.01
CA VAL A 73 4.64 16.09 -8.66
C VAL A 73 3.89 14.83 -8.27
N THR A 74 3.06 14.28 -9.18
CA THR A 74 2.30 13.05 -8.87
C THR A 74 3.19 11.81 -8.78
N ALA A 75 4.22 11.71 -9.61
CA ALA A 75 5.13 10.58 -9.61
C ALA A 75 6.13 10.62 -8.44
N ALA A 76 6.45 11.80 -7.88
CA ALA A 76 7.50 11.98 -6.89
C ALA A 76 7.32 11.08 -5.65
N THR A 77 6.13 11.07 -5.07
CA THR A 77 5.83 10.23 -3.90
C THR A 77 5.97 8.74 -4.22
N LEU A 78 5.43 8.29 -5.36
CA LEU A 78 5.49 6.88 -5.77
C LEU A 78 6.93 6.45 -6.13
N ALA A 79 7.70 7.32 -6.77
CA ALA A 79 9.13 7.09 -7.00
C ALA A 79 9.91 7.00 -5.70
N GLY A 80 9.59 7.86 -4.73
CA GLY A 80 10.14 7.78 -3.38
C GLY A 80 9.80 6.45 -2.70
N ILE A 81 8.56 5.97 -2.79
CA ILE A 81 8.14 4.66 -2.25
C ILE A 81 8.95 3.53 -2.88
N LEU A 82 9.12 3.53 -4.21
CA LEU A 82 9.92 2.53 -4.90
C LEU A 82 11.37 2.52 -4.39
N VAL A 83 12.01 3.69 -4.35
CA VAL A 83 13.41 3.81 -3.89
C VAL A 83 13.53 3.48 -2.41
N GLY A 84 12.60 3.96 -1.57
CA GLY A 84 12.59 3.68 -0.12
C GLY A 84 12.49 2.19 0.18
N ALA A 85 11.60 1.47 -0.47
CA ALA A 85 11.44 0.03 -0.29
C ALA A 85 12.68 -0.76 -0.72
N LEU A 86 13.32 -0.38 -1.83
CA LEU A 86 14.50 -1.07 -2.35
C LEU A 86 15.78 -0.73 -1.59
N ALA A 87 16.02 0.55 -1.29
CA ALA A 87 17.29 1.01 -0.76
C ALA A 87 17.34 0.99 0.78
N LEU A 88 16.22 1.25 1.46
CA LEU A 88 16.17 1.40 2.90
C LEU A 88 15.68 0.16 3.65
N GLY A 89 15.10 -0.82 2.95
CA GLY A 89 14.61 -2.07 3.55
C GLY A 89 15.65 -2.84 4.36
N GLY A 90 16.94 -2.77 3.98
CA GLY A 90 18.05 -3.39 4.69
C GLY A 90 18.53 -2.65 5.94
N LEU A 91 18.11 -1.40 6.18
CA LEU A 91 18.54 -0.63 7.35
C LEU A 91 18.07 -1.26 8.66
N ALA A 92 16.88 -1.85 8.67
CA ALA A 92 16.33 -2.53 9.83
C ALA A 92 17.16 -3.73 10.29
N ASP A 93 17.86 -4.42 9.37
CA ASP A 93 18.77 -5.53 9.69
C ASP A 93 20.08 -5.03 10.33
N ARG A 94 20.52 -3.84 9.96
CA ARG A 94 21.76 -3.26 10.46
C ARG A 94 21.57 -2.56 11.81
N TYR A 95 20.55 -1.71 11.93
CA TYR A 95 20.38 -0.80 13.08
C TYR A 95 19.32 -1.27 14.07
N GLY A 96 18.54 -2.30 13.74
CA GLY A 96 17.39 -2.77 14.53
C GLY A 96 16.05 -2.32 13.92
N ARG A 97 14.99 -3.07 14.26
CA ARG A 97 13.66 -2.79 13.70
C ARG A 97 13.09 -1.50 14.27
N LYS A 98 13.15 -1.34 15.58
CA LYS A 98 12.52 -0.20 16.28
C LYS A 98 13.12 1.17 15.89
N PRO A 99 14.44 1.41 15.87
CA PRO A 99 15.01 2.71 15.49
C PRO A 99 14.66 3.11 14.06
N VAL A 100 14.72 2.17 13.11
CA VAL A 100 14.37 2.42 11.71
C VAL A 100 12.88 2.74 11.60
N PHE A 101 12.04 1.95 12.25
CA PHE A 101 10.59 2.09 12.27
C PHE A 101 10.11 3.44 12.86
N ILE A 102 10.85 4.01 13.82
CA ILE A 102 10.62 5.36 14.33
C ILE A 102 11.13 6.41 13.34
N GLY A 103 12.35 6.22 12.82
CA GLY A 103 13.02 7.17 11.92
C GLY A 103 12.24 7.43 10.64
N GLU A 104 11.59 6.40 10.08
CA GLU A 104 10.72 6.51 8.90
C GLU A 104 9.56 7.47 9.13
N MET A 105 8.87 7.37 10.27
CA MET A 105 7.75 8.26 10.59
C MET A 105 8.22 9.68 10.93
N VAL A 106 9.39 9.83 11.55
CA VAL A 106 10.00 11.16 11.75
C VAL A 106 10.34 11.81 10.42
N LEU A 107 10.95 11.06 9.50
CA LEU A 107 11.21 11.53 8.14
C LEU A 107 9.91 11.93 7.43
N LEU A 108 8.85 11.11 7.56
CA LEU A 108 7.53 11.41 7.01
C LEU A 108 6.99 12.75 7.56
N ALA A 109 7.01 12.94 8.88
CA ALA A 109 6.52 14.18 9.50
C ALA A 109 7.27 15.41 8.99
N VAL A 110 8.62 15.35 8.96
CA VAL A 110 9.46 16.46 8.47
C VAL A 110 9.19 16.73 6.99
N ALA A 111 9.15 15.69 6.15
CA ALA A 111 8.90 15.84 4.73
C ALA A 111 7.50 16.42 4.42
N LEU A 112 6.48 16.07 5.19
CA LEU A 112 5.14 16.65 5.07
C LEU A 112 5.12 18.14 5.41
N VAL A 113 5.83 18.54 6.47
CA VAL A 113 5.97 19.96 6.82
C VAL A 113 6.70 20.71 5.70
N VAL A 114 7.82 20.16 5.17
CA VAL A 114 8.53 20.78 4.05
C VAL A 114 7.64 20.87 2.81
N ALA A 115 6.86 19.84 2.51
CA ALA A 115 5.90 19.85 1.40
C ALA A 115 4.88 20.99 1.56
N ALA A 116 4.28 21.12 2.76
CA ALA A 116 3.28 22.17 3.06
C ALA A 116 3.83 23.60 2.89
N PHE A 117 5.09 23.81 3.21
CA PHE A 117 5.74 25.13 3.11
C PHE A 117 6.59 25.32 1.85
N SER A 118 6.48 24.42 0.87
CA SER A 118 7.23 24.52 -0.39
C SER A 118 6.91 25.82 -1.13
N PRO A 119 7.93 26.61 -1.51
CA PRO A 119 7.75 27.87 -2.22
C PRO A 119 7.63 27.69 -3.74
N ASN A 120 8.02 26.54 -4.27
CA ASN A 120 8.09 26.27 -5.71
C ASN A 120 7.98 24.77 -6.01
N THR A 121 7.77 24.43 -7.28
CA THR A 121 7.64 23.05 -7.76
C THR A 121 8.84 22.14 -7.43
N PRO A 122 10.11 22.53 -7.67
CA PRO A 122 11.25 21.66 -7.36
C PRO A 122 11.34 21.29 -5.89
N THR A 123 11.11 22.24 -4.97
CA THR A 123 11.10 21.96 -3.53
C THR A 123 9.97 21.01 -3.15
N LEU A 124 8.78 21.21 -3.74
CA LEU A 124 7.64 20.33 -3.52
C LEU A 124 7.93 18.90 -4.02
N VAL A 125 8.46 18.75 -5.23
CA VAL A 125 8.86 17.44 -5.79
C VAL A 125 9.86 16.73 -4.88
N GLY A 126 10.90 17.44 -4.40
CA GLY A 126 11.88 16.90 -3.46
C GLY A 126 11.26 16.48 -2.13
N ALA A 127 10.35 17.29 -1.58
CA ALA A 127 9.64 16.98 -0.35
C ALA A 127 8.70 15.76 -0.50
N LEU A 128 7.94 15.69 -1.60
CA LEU A 128 7.07 14.55 -1.90
C LEU A 128 7.86 13.27 -2.17
N PHE A 129 9.02 13.37 -2.81
CA PHE A 129 9.93 12.24 -2.93
C PHE A 129 10.41 11.74 -1.56
N ALA A 130 10.75 12.64 -0.63
CA ALA A 130 11.13 12.29 0.74
C ALA A 130 9.95 11.69 1.53
N VAL A 131 8.71 12.19 1.35
CA VAL A 131 7.49 11.53 1.86
C VAL A 131 7.42 10.09 1.37
N GLY A 132 7.63 9.89 0.07
CA GLY A 132 7.67 8.58 -0.54
C GLY A 132 8.77 7.68 0.02
N LEU A 133 9.99 8.20 0.20
CA LEU A 133 11.10 7.44 0.82
C LEU A 133 10.73 6.90 2.20
N ALA A 134 10.09 7.72 3.04
CA ALA A 134 9.64 7.32 4.36
C ALA A 134 8.59 6.20 4.30
N LEU A 135 7.56 6.37 3.48
CA LEU A 135 6.49 5.38 3.28
C LEU A 135 7.01 4.08 2.67
N GLY A 136 7.97 4.19 1.74
CA GLY A 136 8.59 3.04 1.10
C GLY A 136 9.46 2.22 2.04
N ALA A 137 10.21 2.88 2.93
CA ALA A 137 11.03 2.21 3.95
C ALA A 137 10.17 1.51 5.01
N ASP A 138 9.04 2.11 5.37
CA ASP A 138 8.08 1.55 6.35
C ASP A 138 7.52 0.18 5.89
N TYR A 139 7.35 -0.02 4.59
CA TYR A 139 6.74 -1.22 4.06
C TYR A 139 7.48 -2.53 4.44
N PRO A 140 8.79 -2.71 4.13
CA PRO A 140 9.51 -3.90 4.55
C PRO A 140 9.70 -3.95 6.06
N THR A 141 9.90 -2.81 6.75
CA THR A 141 10.09 -2.75 8.20
C THR A 141 8.83 -3.17 8.95
N ALA A 142 7.65 -2.67 8.56
CA ALA A 142 6.37 -3.07 9.13
C ALA A 142 6.10 -4.58 8.93
N HIS A 143 6.40 -5.11 7.73
CA HIS A 143 6.26 -6.53 7.45
C HIS A 143 7.16 -7.38 8.36
N LEU A 144 8.43 -6.99 8.55
CA LEU A 144 9.35 -7.67 9.47
C LEU A 144 8.84 -7.61 10.92
N VAL A 145 8.43 -6.43 11.38
CA VAL A 145 7.91 -6.23 12.74
C VAL A 145 6.67 -7.12 13.00
N ILE A 146 5.74 -7.20 12.05
CA ILE A 146 4.58 -8.09 12.13
C ILE A 146 5.03 -9.56 12.13
N SER A 147 5.90 -9.95 11.21
CA SER A 147 6.30 -11.36 11.05
C SER A 147 7.10 -11.89 12.24
N GLU A 148 7.90 -11.05 12.87
CA GLU A 148 8.72 -11.37 14.05
C GLU A 148 7.96 -11.26 15.39
N SER A 149 6.74 -10.69 15.39
CA SER A 149 5.97 -10.44 16.63
C SER A 149 4.66 -11.23 16.71
N ILE A 150 4.14 -11.73 15.59
CA ILE A 150 2.79 -12.32 15.51
C ILE A 150 2.88 -13.79 15.12
N PRO A 151 2.08 -14.69 15.79
CA PRO A 151 2.04 -16.11 15.50
C PRO A 151 1.66 -16.42 14.04
N ALA A 152 2.26 -17.46 13.45
CA ALA A 152 2.04 -17.86 12.07
C ALA A 152 0.56 -18.14 11.76
N ALA A 153 -0.17 -18.75 12.71
CA ALA A 153 -1.58 -19.13 12.55
C ALA A 153 -2.51 -17.95 12.20
N VAL A 154 -2.20 -16.72 12.64
CA VAL A 154 -3.03 -15.52 12.39
C VAL A 154 -2.33 -14.45 11.56
N ARG A 155 -1.04 -14.63 11.29
CA ARG A 155 -0.17 -13.66 10.61
C ARG A 155 -0.71 -13.25 9.24
N GLY A 156 -1.09 -14.22 8.41
CA GLY A 156 -1.58 -13.95 7.05
C GLY A 156 -2.82 -13.04 7.04
N ARG A 157 -3.78 -13.30 7.91
CA ARG A 157 -4.99 -12.46 8.07
C ARG A 157 -4.66 -11.06 8.56
N LEU A 158 -3.73 -10.94 9.50
CA LEU A 158 -3.32 -9.64 10.03
C LEU A 158 -2.49 -8.83 9.05
N VAL A 159 -1.65 -9.47 8.23
CA VAL A 159 -0.92 -8.81 7.14
C VAL A 159 -1.89 -8.28 6.09
N LEU A 160 -2.88 -9.07 5.65
CA LEU A 160 -3.92 -8.60 4.74
C LEU A 160 -4.79 -7.50 5.38
N GLY A 161 -5.13 -7.66 6.67
CA GLY A 161 -5.81 -6.62 7.44
C GLY A 161 -5.02 -5.31 7.49
N ALA A 162 -3.69 -5.37 7.67
CA ALA A 162 -2.82 -4.19 7.63
C ALA A 162 -2.85 -3.50 6.26
N PHE A 163 -2.86 -4.28 5.19
CA PHE A 163 -2.98 -3.73 3.83
C PHE A 163 -4.31 -2.99 3.60
N SER A 164 -5.41 -3.43 4.22
CA SER A 164 -6.72 -2.77 4.09
C SER A 164 -6.75 -1.33 4.61
N PHE A 165 -5.80 -0.95 5.48
CA PHE A 165 -5.69 0.43 5.97
C PHE A 165 -5.30 1.43 4.87
N GLN A 166 -4.72 0.99 3.76
CA GLN A 166 -4.52 1.85 2.59
C GLN A 166 -5.86 2.34 2.02
N ALA A 167 -6.85 1.45 1.92
CA ALA A 167 -8.20 1.81 1.47
C ALA A 167 -8.87 2.80 2.43
N LEU A 168 -8.76 2.56 3.74
CA LEU A 168 -9.27 3.48 4.75
C LEU A 168 -8.59 4.85 4.66
N GLY A 169 -7.27 4.87 4.46
CA GLY A 169 -6.50 6.09 4.25
C GLY A 169 -6.96 6.87 3.02
N ALA A 170 -7.18 6.19 1.89
CA ALA A 170 -7.65 6.82 0.66
C ALA A 170 -9.01 7.51 0.85
N VAL A 171 -10.00 6.78 1.39
CA VAL A 171 -11.34 7.33 1.66
C VAL A 171 -11.30 8.51 2.63
N LEU A 172 -10.55 8.38 3.72
CA LEU A 172 -10.44 9.48 4.70
C LEU A 172 -9.68 10.66 4.11
N GLY A 173 -8.63 10.43 3.32
CA GLY A 173 -7.86 11.49 2.67
C GLY A 173 -8.71 12.31 1.72
N THR A 174 -9.46 11.67 0.83
CA THR A 174 -10.35 12.34 -0.12
C THR A 174 -11.52 13.03 0.58
N ALA A 175 -12.11 12.42 1.61
CA ALA A 175 -13.17 13.03 2.40
C ALA A 175 -12.68 14.26 3.18
N ILE A 176 -11.53 14.17 3.84
CA ILE A 176 -10.90 15.31 4.55
C ILE A 176 -10.61 16.44 3.58
N ALA A 177 -10.01 16.14 2.41
CA ALA A 177 -9.72 17.16 1.41
C ALA A 177 -10.99 17.87 0.94
N ALA A 178 -12.09 17.13 0.69
CA ALA A 178 -13.38 17.70 0.30
C ALA A 178 -13.98 18.61 1.38
N VAL A 179 -13.89 18.23 2.65
CA VAL A 179 -14.37 19.04 3.78
C VAL A 179 -13.52 20.30 3.96
N VAL A 180 -12.21 20.17 3.94
CA VAL A 180 -11.27 21.29 4.13
C VAL A 180 -11.38 22.28 2.96
N LEU A 181 -11.42 21.82 1.73
CA LEU A 181 -11.59 22.68 0.55
C LEU A 181 -12.96 23.36 0.55
N GLY A 182 -14.02 22.67 1.00
CA GLY A 182 -15.35 23.25 1.14
C GLY A 182 -15.45 24.32 2.23
N SER A 183 -14.64 24.24 3.30
CA SER A 183 -14.60 25.22 4.39
C SER A 183 -13.63 26.39 4.11
N LYS A 184 -12.58 26.14 3.34
CA LYS A 184 -11.57 27.13 2.96
C LYS A 184 -11.27 27.05 1.46
N PRO A 185 -12.10 27.65 0.60
CA PRO A 185 -11.98 27.57 -0.85
C PRO A 185 -10.90 28.54 -1.37
N GLU A 186 -9.64 28.23 -1.11
CA GLU A 186 -8.47 29.01 -1.53
C GLU A 186 -7.46 28.13 -2.26
N LEU A 187 -6.66 28.70 -3.17
CA LEU A 187 -5.57 27.96 -3.82
C LEU A 187 -4.57 27.39 -2.79
N SER A 188 -4.30 28.15 -1.73
CA SER A 188 -3.35 27.76 -0.69
C SER A 188 -3.80 26.58 0.18
N THR A 189 -5.06 26.13 0.06
CA THR A 189 -5.67 25.08 0.89
C THR A 189 -4.95 23.74 0.78
N TRP A 190 -4.31 23.43 -0.37
CA TRP A 190 -3.50 22.24 -0.53
C TRP A 190 -2.38 22.11 0.51
N ARG A 191 -1.88 23.20 1.08
CA ARG A 191 -0.86 23.18 2.13
C ARG A 191 -1.40 22.54 3.41
N ILE A 192 -2.68 22.77 3.71
CA ILE A 192 -3.37 22.17 4.85
C ILE A 192 -3.48 20.66 4.67
N PHE A 193 -3.65 20.17 3.45
CA PHE A 193 -3.71 18.74 3.16
C PHE A 193 -2.42 18.02 3.59
N TYR A 194 -1.24 18.63 3.42
CA TYR A 194 0.01 18.06 3.90
C TYR A 194 0.27 18.29 5.40
N LEU A 195 -0.35 19.29 6.02
CA LEU A 195 -0.21 19.55 7.47
C LEU A 195 -1.11 18.64 8.32
N ILE A 196 -2.32 18.32 7.87
CA ILE A 196 -3.26 17.47 8.61
C ILE A 196 -2.64 16.13 9.01
N PRO A 197 -1.97 15.39 8.13
CA PRO A 197 -1.37 14.10 8.49
C PRO A 197 -0.22 14.21 9.50
N VAL A 198 0.40 15.37 9.67
CA VAL A 198 1.55 15.54 10.59
C VAL A 198 1.19 15.16 12.02
N VAL A 199 0.02 15.58 12.50
CA VAL A 199 -0.41 15.28 13.88
C VAL A 199 -0.56 13.77 14.10
N PRO A 200 -1.35 13.02 13.32
CA PRO A 200 -1.44 11.57 13.50
C PRO A 200 -0.12 10.84 13.23
N VAL A 201 0.75 11.33 12.33
CA VAL A 201 2.09 10.77 12.15
C VAL A 201 2.91 10.91 13.43
N LEU A 202 2.90 12.08 14.09
CA LEU A 202 3.60 12.29 15.36
C LEU A 202 3.03 11.42 16.49
N LEU A 203 1.72 11.17 16.50
CA LEU A 203 1.11 10.21 17.44
C LEU A 203 1.61 8.78 17.20
N VAL A 204 1.79 8.40 15.93
CA VAL A 204 2.39 7.09 15.59
C VAL A 204 3.86 7.06 16.00
N VAL A 205 4.64 8.11 15.79
CA VAL A 205 6.02 8.22 16.30
C VAL A 205 6.04 7.99 17.80
N TRP A 206 5.20 8.71 18.54
CA TRP A 206 5.09 8.57 19.99
C TRP A 206 4.70 7.14 20.41
N GLY A 207 3.71 6.53 19.76
CA GLY A 207 3.32 5.14 20.00
C GLY A 207 4.46 4.15 19.75
N ARG A 208 5.23 4.33 18.65
CA ARG A 208 6.38 3.47 18.30
C ARG A 208 7.51 3.53 19.33
N LEU A 209 7.62 4.60 20.13
CA LEU A 209 8.61 4.67 21.24
C LEU A 209 8.36 3.59 22.31
N PHE A 210 7.11 3.16 22.49
CA PHE A 210 6.75 2.14 23.49
C PHE A 210 6.90 0.71 22.99
N LEU A 211 7.09 0.48 21.69
CA LEU A 211 7.26 -0.86 21.14
C LEU A 211 8.54 -1.53 21.66
N PRO A 212 8.55 -2.87 21.83
CA PRO A 212 9.77 -3.62 22.06
C PRO A 212 10.63 -3.67 20.79
N GLU A 213 11.94 -3.83 20.95
CA GLU A 213 12.81 -4.22 19.84
C GLU A 213 12.59 -5.69 19.50
N SER A 214 12.84 -6.09 18.25
CA SER A 214 12.74 -7.47 17.83
C SER A 214 13.66 -8.40 18.64
N SER A 215 13.07 -9.41 19.25
CA SER A 215 13.82 -10.42 20.01
C SER A 215 14.63 -11.31 19.05
N HIS A 216 14.14 -11.60 17.85
CA HIS A 216 14.91 -12.31 16.81
C HIS A 216 16.17 -11.55 16.42
N TRP A 217 16.05 -10.25 16.16
CA TRP A 217 17.20 -9.40 15.83
C TRP A 217 18.20 -9.30 16.97
N LEU A 218 17.75 -9.18 18.22
CA LEU A 218 18.64 -9.12 19.39
C LEU A 218 19.39 -10.43 19.59
N VAL A 219 18.77 -11.59 19.39
CA VAL A 219 19.43 -12.90 19.42
C VAL A 219 20.47 -13.00 18.32
N SER A 220 20.16 -12.61 17.08
CA SER A 220 21.11 -12.60 15.95
C SER A 220 22.32 -11.68 16.17
N LYS A 221 22.22 -10.69 17.08
CA LYS A 221 23.31 -9.82 17.52
C LYS A 221 24.02 -10.31 18.80
N GLY A 222 23.66 -11.50 19.32
CA GLY A 222 24.25 -12.07 20.53
C GLY A 222 23.71 -11.48 21.85
N ASN A 223 22.64 -10.67 21.81
CA ASN A 223 22.11 -9.98 22.98
C ASN A 223 20.92 -10.73 23.63
N VAL A 224 21.12 -12.01 23.98
CA VAL A 224 20.06 -12.91 24.49
C VAL A 224 19.31 -12.34 25.71
N LYS A 225 20.02 -11.75 26.69
CA LYS A 225 19.38 -11.14 27.87
C LYS A 225 18.46 -9.98 27.53
N LYS A 226 18.83 -9.15 26.53
CA LYS A 226 17.95 -8.08 26.05
C LYS A 226 16.77 -8.68 25.27
N ALA A 227 17.00 -9.72 24.48
CA ALA A 227 15.93 -10.42 23.74
C ALA A 227 14.87 -10.98 24.69
N GLU A 228 15.26 -11.65 25.78
CA GLU A 228 14.34 -12.12 26.81
C GLU A 228 13.49 -11.01 27.40
N LYS A 229 14.12 -9.89 27.78
CA LYS A 229 13.40 -8.71 28.31
C LYS A 229 12.38 -8.16 27.31
N GLN A 230 12.73 -8.08 26.02
CA GLN A 230 11.82 -7.57 24.98
C GLN A 230 10.71 -8.59 24.71
N LEU A 231 11.01 -9.88 24.69
CA LEU A 231 10.02 -10.92 24.48
C LEU A 231 9.01 -11.00 25.64
N ARG A 232 9.47 -10.87 26.89
CA ARG A 232 8.60 -10.74 28.08
C ARG A 232 7.64 -9.57 27.92
N LYS A 233 8.13 -8.42 27.46
CA LYS A 233 7.31 -7.22 27.18
C LYS A 233 6.30 -7.47 26.06
N LEU A 234 6.73 -8.12 24.96
CA LEU A 234 5.88 -8.44 23.82
C LEU A 234 4.72 -9.36 24.21
N LEU A 235 5.03 -10.43 24.95
CA LEU A 235 4.04 -11.46 25.33
C LEU A 235 3.26 -11.14 26.60
N GLY A 236 3.69 -10.13 27.39
CA GLY A 236 3.07 -9.79 28.68
C GLY A 236 3.27 -10.85 29.75
N ARG A 237 4.38 -11.64 29.69
CA ARG A 237 4.66 -12.75 30.60
C ARG A 237 6.10 -12.72 31.12
N ASN A 238 6.36 -13.30 32.30
CA ASN A 238 7.66 -13.22 32.98
C ASN A 238 8.50 -14.51 32.89
N ASP A 239 7.92 -15.61 32.44
CA ASP A 239 8.48 -16.96 32.43
C ASP A 239 9.26 -17.29 31.15
N VAL A 240 9.84 -16.29 30.48
CA VAL A 240 10.60 -16.46 29.23
C VAL A 240 12.09 -16.66 29.54
N GLU A 241 12.62 -17.79 29.08
CA GLU A 241 14.06 -18.14 29.12
C GLU A 241 14.49 -18.65 27.74
N LEU A 242 15.40 -17.93 27.08
CA LEU A 242 15.85 -18.24 25.72
C LEU A 242 17.06 -19.21 25.74
N LEU A 243 17.16 -20.02 24.68
CA LEU A 243 18.34 -20.85 24.42
C LEU A 243 19.53 -19.98 23.99
N ASP A 244 20.70 -20.21 24.57
CA ASP A 244 21.92 -19.51 24.20
C ASP A 244 22.50 -19.97 22.84
N LEU A 245 21.93 -21.02 22.22
CA LEU A 245 22.52 -21.78 21.10
C LEU A 245 21.98 -21.38 19.69
N GLU A 246 21.02 -20.49 19.58
CA GLU A 246 20.44 -20.14 18.26
C GLU A 246 21.32 -19.28 17.34
N ILE A 247 22.53 -18.91 17.78
CA ILE A 247 23.45 -18.07 16.99
C ILE A 247 23.98 -18.79 15.73
N ALA A 248 23.88 -20.12 15.65
CA ALA A 248 24.59 -20.89 14.62
C ALA A 248 23.75 -21.29 13.40
N GLU A 249 22.43 -21.41 13.48
CA GLU A 249 21.63 -22.00 12.38
C GLU A 249 20.81 -21.01 11.57
N GLU A 250 20.29 -19.91 12.14
CA GLU A 250 19.51 -18.93 11.38
C GLU A 250 20.37 -17.95 10.55
N GLY A 251 21.64 -17.78 10.87
CA GLY A 251 22.54 -16.85 10.17
C GLY A 251 23.02 -17.31 8.77
N HIS A 252 22.77 -18.56 8.38
CA HIS A 252 23.31 -19.13 7.13
C HIS A 252 22.31 -19.21 5.95
N ILE A 253 21.03 -18.89 6.11
CA ILE A 253 20.04 -19.15 5.07
C ILE A 253 19.87 -18.03 4.05
N VAL A 254 20.41 -16.81 4.26
CA VAL A 254 20.13 -15.69 3.34
C VAL A 254 21.41 -15.01 2.80
N ARG A 255 22.40 -15.75 2.37
CA ARG A 255 23.57 -15.13 1.74
C ARG A 255 23.93 -15.64 0.36
N SER A 256 22.98 -15.70 -0.55
CA SER A 256 23.26 -15.68 -2.02
C SER A 256 22.13 -16.29 -2.86
N SER A 257 20.90 -15.84 -2.73
CA SER A 257 19.99 -16.13 -3.84
C SER A 257 20.22 -15.06 -4.91
N ASN A 258 20.94 -15.45 -5.95
CA ASN A 258 21.14 -14.61 -7.10
C ASN A 258 19.76 -14.33 -7.73
N TRP A 259 19.36 -13.06 -7.85
CA TRP A 259 18.08 -12.63 -8.44
C TRP A 259 17.80 -13.29 -9.81
N ARG A 260 18.85 -13.73 -10.54
CA ARG A 260 18.74 -14.46 -11.81
C ARG A 260 18.01 -15.80 -11.65
N HIS A 261 18.06 -16.43 -10.48
CA HIS A 261 17.33 -17.68 -10.23
C HIS A 261 15.81 -17.50 -10.30
N LEU A 262 15.29 -16.31 -9.99
CA LEU A 262 13.86 -16.01 -10.11
C LEU A 262 13.35 -16.11 -11.56
N PHE A 263 14.23 -15.95 -12.55
CA PHE A 263 13.89 -16.02 -13.98
C PHE A 263 14.24 -17.38 -14.62
N SER A 264 14.55 -18.40 -13.82
CA SER A 264 14.93 -19.72 -14.31
C SER A 264 13.95 -20.82 -13.87
N GLY A 265 13.68 -21.79 -14.74
CA GLY A 265 12.93 -23.00 -14.43
C GLY A 265 11.51 -22.73 -13.88
N LYS A 266 11.15 -23.41 -12.80
CA LYS A 266 9.81 -23.31 -12.18
C LYS A 266 9.54 -21.95 -11.55
N LEU A 267 10.58 -21.22 -11.10
CA LEU A 267 10.44 -19.90 -10.46
C LEU A 267 10.05 -18.81 -11.46
N GLN A 268 10.38 -18.93 -12.73
CA GLN A 268 9.97 -17.97 -13.77
C GLN A 268 8.44 -17.82 -13.82
N ARG A 269 7.69 -18.91 -13.70
CA ARG A 269 6.22 -18.88 -13.69
C ARG A 269 5.69 -18.10 -12.48
N ALA A 270 6.24 -18.35 -11.29
CA ALA A 270 5.89 -17.64 -10.07
C ALA A 270 6.24 -16.13 -10.17
N THR A 271 7.42 -15.83 -10.73
CA THR A 271 7.88 -14.45 -10.92
C THR A 271 6.97 -13.66 -11.87
N ILE A 272 6.58 -14.24 -12.99
CA ILE A 272 5.66 -13.59 -13.94
C ILE A 272 4.29 -13.38 -13.28
N LEU A 273 3.74 -14.41 -12.62
CA LEU A 273 2.44 -14.33 -11.94
C LEU A 273 2.41 -13.26 -10.83
N ALA A 274 3.47 -13.14 -10.04
CA ALA A 274 3.53 -12.18 -8.97
C ALA A 274 3.80 -10.75 -9.45
N SER A 275 4.63 -10.58 -10.52
CA SER A 275 5.14 -9.26 -10.91
C SER A 275 4.29 -8.59 -11.98
N VAL A 276 3.93 -9.29 -13.07
CA VAL A 276 3.27 -8.64 -14.22
C VAL A 276 1.84 -8.23 -13.91
N PRO A 277 0.98 -9.06 -13.28
CA PRO A 277 -0.33 -8.61 -12.85
C PRO A 277 -0.27 -7.44 -11.85
N TRP A 278 0.71 -7.41 -10.94
CA TRP A 278 0.88 -6.28 -10.02
C TRP A 278 1.26 -4.99 -10.74
N PHE A 279 2.17 -5.06 -11.71
CA PHE A 279 2.50 -3.91 -12.57
C PHE A 279 1.26 -3.35 -13.27
N LEU A 280 0.46 -4.21 -13.91
CA LEU A 280 -0.76 -3.81 -14.64
C LEU A 280 -1.84 -3.29 -13.72
N GLN A 281 -1.96 -3.85 -12.51
CA GLN A 281 -2.87 -3.39 -11.48
C GLN A 281 -2.47 -2.00 -10.98
N ASP A 282 -1.20 -1.77 -10.61
CA ASP A 282 -0.73 -0.48 -10.11
C ASP A 282 -0.82 0.60 -11.19
N LEU A 283 -0.56 0.25 -12.45
CA LEU A 283 -0.72 1.16 -13.59
C LEU A 283 -2.16 1.69 -13.69
N SER A 284 -3.17 0.86 -13.51
CA SER A 284 -4.58 1.27 -13.54
C SER A 284 -5.01 1.92 -12.24
N THR A 285 -4.66 1.35 -11.09
CA THR A 285 -5.13 1.81 -9.77
C THR A 285 -4.62 3.20 -9.41
N TYR A 286 -3.32 3.45 -9.61
CA TYR A 286 -2.77 4.78 -9.33
C TYR A 286 -3.12 5.80 -10.41
N GLY A 287 -3.27 5.37 -11.68
CA GLY A 287 -3.78 6.22 -12.75
C GLY A 287 -5.21 6.71 -12.46
N ILE A 288 -6.13 5.80 -12.21
CA ILE A 288 -7.52 6.16 -11.89
C ILE A 288 -7.60 6.82 -10.52
N GLY A 289 -7.01 6.23 -9.46
CA GLY A 289 -7.19 6.70 -8.09
C GLY A 289 -6.71 8.14 -7.87
N ILE A 290 -5.56 8.53 -8.43
CA ILE A 290 -5.03 9.88 -8.30
C ILE A 290 -5.82 10.88 -9.16
N PHE A 291 -6.25 10.48 -10.36
CA PHE A 291 -6.84 11.40 -11.34
C PHE A 291 -8.38 11.35 -11.41
N THR A 292 -9.04 10.48 -10.63
CA THR A 292 -10.52 10.47 -10.51
C THR A 292 -11.09 11.86 -10.19
N PRO A 293 -10.51 12.66 -9.24
CA PRO A 293 -11.02 14.01 -8.98
C PRO A 293 -11.02 14.88 -10.22
N VAL A 294 -9.93 14.85 -11.01
CA VAL A 294 -9.79 15.64 -12.23
C VAL A 294 -10.77 15.17 -13.31
N ILE A 295 -10.96 13.85 -13.47
CA ILE A 295 -11.88 13.29 -14.45
C ILE A 295 -13.33 13.63 -14.11
N ILE A 296 -13.72 13.50 -12.83
CA ILE A 296 -15.05 13.85 -12.36
C ILE A 296 -15.28 15.36 -12.52
N ALA A 297 -14.33 16.19 -12.11
CA ALA A 297 -14.41 17.64 -12.28
C ALA A 297 -14.57 18.04 -13.76
N ALA A 298 -13.86 17.41 -14.67
CA ALA A 298 -13.98 17.64 -16.10
C ALA A 298 -15.38 17.26 -16.63
N ALA A 299 -15.94 16.14 -16.16
CA ALA A 299 -17.28 15.71 -16.55
C ALA A 299 -18.39 16.65 -16.05
N PHE A 300 -18.23 17.27 -14.87
CA PHE A 300 -19.14 18.31 -14.37
C PHE A 300 -18.86 19.69 -14.96
N GLY A 301 -17.58 20.04 -15.13
CA GLY A 301 -17.11 21.38 -15.44
C GLY A 301 -17.24 21.79 -16.90
N ALA A 302 -17.77 20.91 -17.78
CA ALA A 302 -18.04 21.25 -19.19
C ALA A 302 -18.96 22.49 -19.36
N GLN A 303 -19.58 22.97 -18.28
CA GLN A 303 -20.42 24.18 -18.27
C GLN A 303 -19.69 25.47 -17.86
N ALA A 304 -18.52 25.39 -17.21
CA ALA A 304 -17.76 26.57 -16.79
C ALA A 304 -16.67 26.88 -17.83
N LYS A 305 -17.02 27.71 -18.83
CA LYS A 305 -16.09 28.19 -19.88
C LYS A 305 -15.03 29.20 -19.39
N GLU A 306 -15.01 29.54 -18.10
CA GLU A 306 -14.11 30.56 -17.55
C GLU A 306 -12.93 29.91 -16.81
N HIS A 307 -11.70 30.22 -17.27
CA HIS A 307 -10.43 29.89 -16.59
C HIS A 307 -10.18 30.84 -15.41
N THR A 308 -11.08 30.87 -14.43
CA THR A 308 -10.90 31.66 -13.21
C THR A 308 -10.47 30.76 -12.05
N VAL A 309 -9.71 31.33 -11.11
CA VAL A 309 -9.32 30.63 -9.86
C VAL A 309 -10.54 30.06 -9.12
N ALA A 310 -11.64 30.81 -9.10
CA ALA A 310 -12.90 30.36 -8.49
C ALA A 310 -13.48 29.12 -9.19
N ALA A 311 -13.39 29.04 -10.52
CA ALA A 311 -13.83 27.87 -11.29
C ALA A 311 -12.94 26.65 -11.01
N VAL A 312 -11.62 26.81 -10.90
CA VAL A 312 -10.68 25.73 -10.53
C VAL A 312 -11.04 25.16 -9.16
N ILE A 313 -11.22 26.02 -8.15
CA ILE A 313 -11.56 25.60 -6.78
C ILE A 313 -12.94 24.89 -6.76
N HIS A 314 -13.94 25.45 -7.45
CA HIS A 314 -15.28 24.87 -7.51
C HIS A 314 -15.27 23.48 -8.17
N ASN A 315 -14.61 23.33 -9.29
CA ASN A 315 -14.47 22.07 -10.01
C ASN A 315 -13.72 21.03 -9.18
N ASP A 316 -12.65 21.44 -8.50
CA ASP A 316 -11.86 20.57 -7.62
C ASP A 316 -12.68 20.07 -6.42
N LEU A 317 -13.51 20.93 -5.83
CA LEU A 317 -14.43 20.53 -4.75
C LEU A 317 -15.45 19.50 -5.22
N ILE A 318 -16.01 19.65 -6.42
CA ILE A 318 -16.92 18.66 -7.02
C ILE A 318 -16.15 17.35 -7.25
N GLY A 319 -14.98 17.41 -7.84
CA GLY A 319 -14.11 16.27 -8.05
C GLY A 319 -13.79 15.53 -6.75
N ALA A 320 -13.43 16.27 -5.70
CA ALA A 320 -13.12 15.72 -4.38
C ALA A 320 -14.32 14.97 -3.76
N ARG A 321 -15.52 15.58 -3.81
CA ARG A 321 -16.76 14.95 -3.29
C ARG A 321 -17.13 13.69 -4.08
N GLY A 322 -17.02 13.74 -5.40
CA GLY A 322 -17.28 12.59 -6.26
C GLY A 322 -16.28 11.46 -6.01
N THR A 323 -15.01 11.79 -5.84
CA THR A 323 -13.96 10.79 -5.56
C THR A 323 -14.16 10.16 -4.19
N ALA A 324 -14.50 10.91 -3.15
CA ALA A 324 -14.79 10.35 -1.83
C ALA A 324 -15.94 9.32 -1.89
N LEU A 325 -16.95 9.53 -2.74
CA LEU A 325 -18.00 8.55 -2.97
C LEU A 325 -17.50 7.31 -3.71
N VAL A 326 -16.68 7.50 -4.75
CA VAL A 326 -16.08 6.40 -5.55
C VAL A 326 -15.17 5.54 -4.67
N ASP A 327 -14.39 6.15 -3.78
CA ASP A 327 -13.45 5.45 -2.91
C ASP A 327 -14.13 4.59 -1.83
N VAL A 328 -15.44 4.78 -1.54
CA VAL A 328 -16.21 3.84 -0.72
C VAL A 328 -16.17 2.43 -1.33
N GLY A 329 -16.19 2.32 -2.67
CA GLY A 329 -16.02 1.06 -3.38
C GLY A 329 -14.73 0.34 -3.03
N PHE A 330 -13.66 1.09 -2.75
CA PHE A 330 -12.36 0.59 -2.28
C PHE A 330 -12.51 -0.20 -0.96
N LEU A 331 -13.16 0.40 0.04
CA LEU A 331 -13.36 -0.26 1.35
C LEU A 331 -14.24 -1.51 1.25
N VAL A 332 -15.32 -1.44 0.50
CA VAL A 332 -16.22 -2.59 0.32
C VAL A 332 -15.50 -3.71 -0.41
N GLY A 333 -14.73 -3.39 -1.44
CA GLY A 333 -13.94 -4.36 -2.20
C GLY A 333 -12.93 -5.12 -1.35
N ILE A 334 -12.14 -4.41 -0.53
CA ILE A 334 -11.14 -5.07 0.33
C ILE A 334 -11.80 -5.89 1.45
N ALA A 335 -12.92 -5.44 2.00
CA ALA A 335 -13.67 -6.22 2.99
C ALA A 335 -14.19 -7.54 2.39
N CYS A 336 -14.70 -7.50 1.16
CA CYS A 336 -15.09 -8.70 0.42
C CYS A 336 -13.88 -9.59 0.10
N ALA A 337 -12.73 -9.02 -0.27
CA ALA A 337 -11.51 -9.79 -0.51
C ALA A 337 -11.08 -10.58 0.73
N ILE A 338 -11.06 -9.94 1.91
CA ILE A 338 -10.72 -10.61 3.19
C ILE A 338 -11.69 -11.77 3.47
N ALA A 339 -12.98 -11.60 3.20
CA ALA A 339 -13.99 -12.62 3.46
C ALA A 339 -13.96 -13.79 2.46
N LEU A 340 -13.57 -13.54 1.21
CA LEU A 340 -13.67 -14.49 0.12
C LEU A 340 -12.34 -15.13 -0.29
N ALA A 341 -11.18 -14.53 0.02
CA ALA A 341 -9.89 -15.01 -0.43
C ALA A 341 -9.61 -16.48 -0.07
N ASP A 342 -9.97 -16.90 1.15
CA ASP A 342 -9.78 -18.29 1.60
C ASP A 342 -10.86 -19.26 1.10
N ARG A 343 -11.99 -18.74 0.58
CA ARG A 343 -13.12 -19.55 0.11
C ARG A 343 -13.11 -19.77 -1.40
N TRP A 344 -12.84 -18.72 -2.17
CA TRP A 344 -12.89 -18.75 -3.63
C TRP A 344 -11.50 -18.98 -4.25
N GLY A 345 -10.43 -18.73 -3.49
CA GLY A 345 -9.05 -18.81 -3.95
C GLY A 345 -8.51 -17.50 -4.51
N ARG A 346 -7.16 -17.40 -4.53
CA ARG A 346 -6.47 -16.17 -4.95
C ARG A 346 -6.62 -15.93 -6.46
N ILE A 347 -6.44 -16.99 -7.26
CA ILE A 347 -6.45 -16.88 -8.72
C ILE A 347 -7.84 -16.53 -9.28
N PRO A 348 -8.94 -17.18 -8.89
CA PRO A 348 -10.26 -16.80 -9.37
C PRO A 348 -10.63 -15.36 -9.01
N LEU A 349 -10.36 -14.92 -7.77
CA LEU A 349 -10.65 -13.55 -7.34
C LEU A 349 -9.83 -12.51 -8.11
N GLN A 350 -8.57 -12.80 -8.40
CA GLN A 350 -7.73 -11.91 -9.20
C GLN A 350 -8.24 -11.77 -10.64
N ILE A 351 -8.63 -12.88 -11.28
CA ILE A 351 -9.18 -12.87 -12.64
C ILE A 351 -10.52 -12.11 -12.69
N ILE A 352 -11.46 -12.46 -11.79
CA ILE A 352 -12.78 -11.81 -11.70
C ILE A 352 -12.60 -10.31 -11.45
N GLY A 353 -11.68 -9.94 -10.55
CA GLY A 353 -11.37 -8.55 -10.27
C GLY A 353 -10.85 -7.80 -11.49
N PHE A 354 -9.88 -8.35 -12.21
CA PHE A 354 -9.37 -7.73 -13.44
C PHE A 354 -10.44 -7.57 -14.53
N VAL A 355 -11.28 -8.59 -14.75
CA VAL A 355 -12.40 -8.50 -15.70
C VAL A 355 -13.40 -7.44 -15.25
N GLY A 356 -13.73 -7.38 -13.95
CA GLY A 356 -14.60 -6.36 -13.38
C GLY A 356 -14.01 -4.95 -13.47
N CYS A 357 -12.68 -4.79 -13.30
CA CYS A 357 -11.98 -3.54 -13.55
C CYS A 357 -12.16 -3.07 -14.99
N ALA A 358 -11.94 -3.97 -15.95
CA ALA A 358 -12.14 -3.65 -17.36
C ALA A 358 -13.58 -3.24 -17.66
N ALA A 359 -14.57 -3.95 -17.11
CA ALA A 359 -16.00 -3.59 -17.24
C ALA A 359 -16.29 -2.21 -16.65
N GLY A 360 -15.78 -1.91 -15.44
CA GLY A 360 -15.95 -0.61 -14.80
C GLY A 360 -15.37 0.54 -15.65
N LEU A 361 -14.16 0.35 -16.19
CA LEU A 361 -13.51 1.36 -17.05
C LEU A 361 -14.25 1.56 -18.38
N VAL A 362 -14.78 0.49 -18.99
CA VAL A 362 -15.60 0.59 -20.21
C VAL A 362 -16.90 1.33 -19.90
N ILE A 363 -17.59 1.04 -18.78
CA ILE A 363 -18.80 1.76 -18.36
C ILE A 363 -18.49 3.23 -18.16
N ALA A 364 -17.41 3.57 -17.48
CA ALA A 364 -17.00 4.96 -17.28
C ALA A 364 -16.67 5.67 -18.61
N ALA A 365 -16.02 4.97 -19.55
CA ALA A 365 -15.74 5.49 -20.88
C ALA A 365 -17.03 5.77 -21.67
N LEU A 366 -18.02 4.87 -21.62
CA LEU A 366 -19.32 5.04 -22.27
C LEU A 366 -20.09 6.24 -21.70
N GLY A 367 -19.93 6.54 -20.40
CA GLY A 367 -20.53 7.72 -19.76
C GLY A 367 -19.93 9.05 -20.26
N ASN A 368 -18.75 9.00 -20.88
CA ASN A 368 -18.05 10.17 -21.40
C ASN A 368 -17.97 10.18 -22.95
N TRP A 369 -18.82 9.39 -23.62
CA TRP A 369 -18.78 9.24 -25.07
C TRP A 369 -19.65 10.28 -25.78
N GLY A 370 -19.07 11.05 -26.70
CA GLY A 370 -19.73 12.07 -27.49
C GLY A 370 -20.03 13.36 -26.71
N ASP A 371 -21.05 14.12 -27.16
CA ASP A 371 -21.40 15.43 -26.59
C ASP A 371 -22.20 15.37 -25.26
N HIS A 372 -22.51 14.16 -24.76
CA HIS A 372 -23.33 13.96 -23.57
C HIS A 372 -22.53 13.27 -22.46
N ASN A 373 -21.98 14.08 -21.55
CA ASN A 373 -21.39 13.54 -20.34
C ASN A 373 -22.46 13.05 -19.37
N ASN A 374 -22.60 11.73 -19.21
CA ASN A 374 -23.47 11.14 -18.19
C ASN A 374 -22.66 10.81 -16.94
N LEU A 375 -22.65 11.75 -16.00
CA LEU A 375 -21.93 11.63 -14.76
C LEU A 375 -22.30 10.40 -13.94
N VAL A 376 -23.59 10.02 -13.91
CA VAL A 376 -24.04 8.84 -13.14
C VAL A 376 -23.36 7.58 -13.68
N VAL A 377 -23.27 7.44 -15.01
CA VAL A 377 -22.60 6.31 -15.65
C VAL A 377 -21.09 6.32 -15.36
N ILE A 378 -20.46 7.50 -15.41
CA ILE A 378 -19.03 7.65 -15.07
C ILE A 378 -18.76 7.21 -13.62
N VAL A 379 -19.56 7.71 -12.67
CA VAL A 379 -19.42 7.36 -11.24
C VAL A 379 -19.69 5.88 -11.00
N ILE A 380 -20.71 5.29 -11.60
CA ILE A 380 -20.98 3.84 -11.50
C ILE A 380 -19.81 3.04 -12.02
N GLY A 381 -19.24 3.42 -13.17
CA GLY A 381 -18.05 2.76 -13.73
C GLY A 381 -16.85 2.82 -12.79
N PHE A 382 -16.56 3.97 -12.19
CA PHE A 382 -15.45 4.13 -11.27
C PHE A 382 -15.68 3.44 -9.92
N VAL A 383 -16.90 3.45 -9.36
CA VAL A 383 -17.25 2.67 -8.16
C VAL A 383 -17.04 1.17 -8.42
N LEU A 384 -17.49 0.68 -9.57
CA LEU A 384 -17.28 -0.72 -9.96
C LEU A 384 -15.77 -1.03 -10.12
N PHE A 385 -15.01 -0.13 -10.76
CA PHE A 385 -13.56 -0.27 -10.90
C PHE A 385 -12.88 -0.34 -9.53
N GLN A 386 -13.17 0.60 -8.62
CA GLN A 386 -12.56 0.63 -7.29
C GLN A 386 -12.94 -0.60 -6.45
N PHE A 387 -14.19 -1.02 -6.52
CA PHE A 387 -14.63 -2.25 -5.86
C PHE A 387 -13.90 -3.48 -6.39
N MET A 388 -13.88 -3.68 -7.71
CA MET A 388 -13.29 -4.84 -8.35
C MET A 388 -11.76 -4.88 -8.25
N THR A 389 -11.10 -3.74 -8.32
CA THR A 389 -9.65 -3.62 -8.09
C THR A 389 -9.29 -4.17 -6.70
N ASN A 390 -10.05 -3.86 -5.69
CA ASN A 390 -9.74 -4.22 -4.31
C ASN A 390 -10.27 -5.59 -3.90
N LEU A 391 -11.36 -6.06 -4.50
CA LEU A 391 -11.81 -7.45 -4.38
C LEU A 391 -10.76 -8.42 -4.95
N GLY A 392 -10.21 -8.10 -6.09
CA GLY A 392 -9.31 -8.95 -6.86
C GLY A 392 -7.85 -8.46 -6.87
N PRO A 393 -7.41 -7.77 -7.95
CA PRO A 393 -5.99 -7.57 -8.23
C PRO A 393 -5.20 -6.95 -7.08
N ASN A 394 -5.69 -5.89 -6.44
CA ASN A 394 -4.96 -5.18 -5.41
C ASN A 394 -4.70 -6.04 -4.16
N ALA A 395 -5.70 -6.82 -3.72
CA ALA A 395 -5.55 -7.74 -2.59
C ALA A 395 -4.76 -8.99 -2.96
N GLN A 396 -5.04 -9.58 -4.14
CA GLN A 396 -4.52 -10.90 -4.49
C GLN A 396 -3.06 -10.84 -4.97
N THR A 397 -2.63 -9.80 -5.70
CA THR A 397 -1.21 -9.63 -6.09
C THR A 397 -0.31 -9.55 -4.86
N TYR A 398 -0.78 -8.87 -3.81
CA TYR A 398 -0.07 -8.77 -2.54
C TYR A 398 0.07 -10.13 -1.84
N LEU A 399 -1.02 -10.91 -1.77
CA LEU A 399 -0.99 -12.26 -1.18
C LEU A 399 -0.13 -13.21 -2.00
N LEU A 400 -0.33 -13.28 -3.30
CA LEU A 400 0.40 -14.17 -4.20
C LEU A 400 1.90 -13.91 -4.15
N ALA A 401 2.35 -12.66 -4.10
CA ALA A 401 3.76 -12.33 -3.98
C ALA A 401 4.41 -12.91 -2.70
N GLY A 402 3.65 -13.03 -1.63
CA GLY A 402 4.10 -13.67 -0.38
C GLY A 402 3.99 -15.21 -0.36
N GLU A 403 3.18 -15.79 -1.24
CA GLU A 403 2.80 -17.22 -1.16
C GLU A 403 3.41 -18.08 -2.28
N VAL A 404 3.63 -17.54 -3.49
CA VAL A 404 4.04 -18.35 -4.67
C VAL A 404 5.53 -18.73 -4.70
N PHE A 405 6.35 -18.14 -3.84
CA PHE A 405 7.78 -18.40 -3.80
C PHE A 405 8.16 -19.35 -2.67
N PRO A 406 9.09 -20.32 -2.92
CA PRO A 406 9.68 -21.15 -1.88
C PRO A 406 10.36 -20.30 -0.80
N THR A 407 10.35 -20.79 0.45
CA THR A 407 10.89 -20.06 1.61
C THR A 407 12.28 -19.43 1.40
N PRO A 408 13.29 -20.10 0.79
CA PRO A 408 14.63 -19.52 0.64
C PRO A 408 14.71 -18.28 -0.26
N VAL A 409 13.77 -18.10 -1.20
CA VAL A 409 13.77 -17.00 -2.18
C VAL A 409 12.53 -16.10 -2.05
N ARG A 410 11.64 -16.38 -1.08
CA ARG A 410 10.34 -15.69 -0.91
C ARG A 410 10.50 -14.18 -0.73
N GLY A 411 11.40 -13.75 0.12
CA GLY A 411 11.65 -12.32 0.37
C GLY A 411 12.13 -11.60 -0.89
N LEU A 412 13.04 -12.24 -1.64
CA LEU A 412 13.57 -11.67 -2.89
C LEU A 412 12.50 -11.61 -3.98
N GLY A 413 11.70 -12.70 -4.12
CA GLY A 413 10.62 -12.78 -5.10
C GLY A 413 9.49 -11.77 -4.82
N ALA A 414 9.03 -11.69 -3.57
CA ALA A 414 8.02 -10.73 -3.13
C ALA A 414 8.52 -9.27 -3.29
N GLY A 415 9.78 -9.00 -2.95
CA GLY A 415 10.40 -7.69 -3.14
C GLY A 415 10.47 -7.27 -4.61
N LEU A 416 10.88 -8.19 -5.49
CA LEU A 416 10.89 -7.94 -6.95
C LEU A 416 9.47 -7.66 -7.47
N ALA A 417 8.48 -8.44 -7.06
CA ALA A 417 7.09 -8.26 -7.47
C ALA A 417 6.55 -6.89 -7.03
N ALA A 418 6.75 -6.51 -5.78
CA ALA A 418 6.35 -5.21 -5.25
C ALA A 418 7.06 -4.05 -5.96
N ALA A 419 8.37 -4.16 -6.22
CA ALA A 419 9.11 -3.16 -6.96
C ALA A 419 8.58 -3.00 -8.40
N THR A 420 8.27 -4.12 -9.06
CA THR A 420 7.68 -4.10 -10.41
C THR A 420 6.32 -3.43 -10.42
N GLY A 421 5.46 -3.68 -9.43
CA GLY A 421 4.21 -2.96 -9.24
C GLY A 421 4.44 -1.45 -9.11
N LYS A 422 5.35 -1.03 -8.24
CA LYS A 422 5.65 0.40 -8.04
C LYS A 422 6.24 1.08 -9.26
N VAL A 423 6.96 0.37 -10.14
CA VAL A 423 7.34 0.90 -11.47
C VAL A 423 6.10 1.24 -12.29
N GLY A 424 5.07 0.39 -12.29
CA GLY A 424 3.78 0.67 -12.95
C GLY A 424 3.10 1.92 -12.38
N ALA A 425 3.07 2.05 -11.06
CA ALA A 425 2.51 3.21 -10.36
C ALA A 425 3.23 4.52 -10.73
N VAL A 426 4.57 4.52 -10.72
CA VAL A 426 5.39 5.70 -11.10
C VAL A 426 5.17 6.08 -12.55
N LEU A 427 5.20 5.07 -13.44
CA LEU A 427 5.02 5.29 -14.88
C LEU A 427 3.68 5.94 -15.16
N THR A 428 2.59 5.39 -14.61
CA THR A 428 1.26 5.94 -14.82
C THR A 428 1.12 7.33 -14.22
N ALA A 429 1.55 7.55 -12.98
CA ALA A 429 1.45 8.87 -12.33
C ALA A 429 2.20 9.96 -13.10
N PHE A 430 3.36 9.63 -13.69
CA PHE A 430 4.13 10.56 -14.50
C PHE A 430 3.49 10.84 -15.86
N THR A 431 3.03 9.80 -16.56
CA THR A 431 2.55 9.93 -17.95
C THR A 431 1.08 10.32 -18.04
N PHE A 432 0.28 10.03 -17.00
CA PHE A 432 -1.18 10.19 -17.03
C PHE A 432 -1.64 11.63 -17.33
N PRO A 433 -1.07 12.71 -16.75
CA PRO A 433 -1.46 14.07 -17.09
C PRO A 433 -1.29 14.38 -18.58
N THR A 434 -0.18 13.92 -19.18
CA THR A 434 0.10 14.11 -20.61
C THR A 434 -0.87 13.29 -21.46
N LEU A 435 -1.10 12.03 -21.12
CA LEU A 435 -2.02 11.15 -21.85
C LEU A 435 -3.45 11.66 -21.75
N LEU A 436 -3.88 12.11 -20.57
CA LEU A 436 -5.21 12.69 -20.36
C LEU A 436 -5.40 13.98 -21.18
N ALA A 437 -4.39 14.85 -21.22
CA ALA A 437 -4.44 16.09 -21.98
C ALA A 437 -4.44 15.87 -23.50
N THR A 438 -3.74 14.83 -24.00
CA THR A 438 -3.60 14.57 -25.45
C THR A 438 -4.65 13.63 -26.00
N TRP A 439 -5.05 12.60 -25.26
CA TRP A 439 -5.97 11.55 -25.72
C TRP A 439 -7.37 11.67 -25.15
N GLY A 440 -7.53 12.43 -24.08
CA GLY A 440 -8.78 12.49 -23.32
C GLY A 440 -9.14 11.19 -22.61
N THR A 441 -10.21 11.23 -21.84
CA THR A 441 -10.74 10.06 -21.12
C THR A 441 -11.28 8.99 -22.05
N GLU A 442 -11.82 9.39 -23.21
CA GLU A 442 -12.43 8.50 -24.20
C GLU A 442 -11.48 7.41 -24.73
N ARG A 443 -10.20 7.72 -24.87
CA ARG A 443 -9.16 6.78 -25.34
C ARG A 443 -8.39 6.15 -24.18
N LEU A 444 -8.20 6.90 -23.12
CA LEU A 444 -7.38 6.49 -21.99
C LEU A 444 -8.06 5.38 -21.16
N LEU A 445 -9.35 5.51 -20.88
CA LEU A 445 -10.07 4.50 -20.10
C LEU A 445 -10.17 3.15 -20.82
N PRO A 446 -10.49 3.05 -22.12
CA PRO A 446 -10.41 1.78 -22.84
C PRO A 446 -9.00 1.17 -22.88
N LEU A 447 -7.95 1.98 -22.98
CA LEU A 447 -6.57 1.47 -22.89
C LEU A 447 -6.30 0.79 -21.55
N LEU A 448 -6.72 1.42 -20.44
CA LEU A 448 -6.58 0.83 -19.11
C LEU A 448 -7.49 -0.41 -18.93
N ALA A 449 -8.65 -0.46 -19.59
CA ALA A 449 -9.47 -1.67 -19.62
C ALA A 449 -8.75 -2.83 -20.31
N ILE A 450 -8.07 -2.56 -21.43
CA ILE A 450 -7.23 -3.55 -22.12
C ILE A 450 -6.10 -4.05 -21.21
N THR A 451 -5.39 -3.16 -20.51
CA THR A 451 -4.32 -3.58 -19.58
C THR A 451 -4.86 -4.47 -18.45
N SER A 452 -6.08 -4.19 -17.96
CA SER A 452 -6.75 -5.04 -16.97
C SER A 452 -7.08 -6.41 -17.54
N LEU A 453 -7.60 -6.51 -18.78
CA LEU A 453 -7.84 -7.80 -19.45
C LEU A 453 -6.54 -8.57 -19.67
N VAL A 454 -5.45 -7.91 -20.04
CA VAL A 454 -4.13 -8.55 -20.15
C VAL A 454 -3.70 -9.10 -18.80
N GLY A 455 -3.95 -8.38 -17.69
CA GLY A 455 -3.72 -8.86 -16.33
C GLY A 455 -4.49 -10.14 -16.00
N ALA A 456 -5.76 -10.20 -16.38
CA ALA A 456 -6.58 -11.41 -16.24
C ALA A 456 -6.02 -12.60 -17.04
N VAL A 457 -5.64 -12.38 -18.31
CA VAL A 457 -5.07 -13.41 -19.19
C VAL A 457 -3.75 -13.93 -18.63
N ILE A 458 -2.83 -13.04 -18.21
CA ILE A 458 -1.55 -13.46 -17.64
C ILE A 458 -1.77 -14.23 -16.33
N THR A 459 -2.67 -13.78 -15.47
CA THR A 459 -3.03 -14.52 -14.26
C THR A 459 -3.53 -15.93 -14.59
N TRP A 460 -4.38 -16.06 -15.59
CA TRP A 460 -4.91 -17.36 -16.02
C TRP A 460 -3.83 -18.28 -16.62
N LEU A 461 -2.94 -17.76 -17.47
CA LEU A 461 -1.89 -18.52 -18.12
C LEU A 461 -0.83 -19.02 -17.12
N TYR A 462 -0.43 -18.18 -16.17
CA TYR A 462 0.63 -18.46 -15.20
C TYR A 462 0.11 -18.88 -13.82
N ARG A 463 -1.19 -19.18 -13.69
CA ARG A 463 -1.88 -19.49 -12.44
C ARG A 463 -1.12 -20.51 -11.56
N ILE A 464 -0.91 -20.14 -10.31
CA ILE A 464 -0.44 -21.00 -9.22
C ILE A 464 -1.41 -20.70 -8.06
N GLU A 465 -2.31 -21.66 -7.75
CA GLU A 465 -3.24 -21.50 -6.65
C GLU A 465 -2.55 -21.88 -5.35
N THR A 466 -2.61 -20.99 -4.36
CA THR A 466 -1.94 -21.14 -3.06
C THR A 466 -2.92 -21.38 -1.92
N THR A 467 -4.22 -21.33 -2.19
CA THR A 467 -5.27 -21.50 -1.18
C THR A 467 -5.25 -22.89 -0.58
N GLY A 468 -5.05 -22.98 0.75
CA GLY A 468 -5.04 -24.25 1.47
C GLY A 468 -3.79 -25.11 1.27
N VAL A 469 -2.77 -24.59 0.57
CA VAL A 469 -1.49 -25.29 0.37
C VAL A 469 -0.54 -24.97 1.51
N ASP A 470 0.11 -25.99 2.07
CA ASP A 470 1.18 -25.77 3.05
C ASP A 470 2.37 -25.09 2.37
N MET A 471 2.74 -23.91 2.90
CA MET A 471 3.83 -23.12 2.33
C MET A 471 5.22 -23.78 2.41
N GLY A 472 5.34 -24.87 3.16
CA GLY A 472 6.54 -25.70 3.22
C GLY A 472 6.66 -26.69 2.04
N SER A 473 5.56 -26.92 1.31
CA SER A 473 5.49 -27.87 0.19
C SER A 473 5.61 -27.21 -1.20
N ILE A 474 5.69 -25.88 -1.27
CA ILE A 474 5.91 -25.09 -2.49
C ILE A 474 7.46 -24.88 -2.71
#